data_45e540bf84b91d6ba4356c5583baef83
#
_entry.id   45e540bf84b91d6ba4356c5583baef83
#
_cell.length_a   1.000
_cell.length_b   1.000
_cell.length_c   1.000
_cell.angle_alpha   90.00
_cell.angle_beta   90.00
_cell.angle_gamma   90.00
#
_symmetry.space_group_name_H-M   'P 1'
#
loop_
_entity.id
_entity.type
_entity.pdbx_description
1 polymer ?
#
loop_
_entity_poly.entity_id
_entity_poly.type
_entity_poly.pdbx_seq_one_letter_code
_entity_poly.pdbx_strand_id
1 'polypeptide(L)'
;MIKDISVTLPQVAINQFLNSLLLSEIFYTNDIEGVKTSRVEISTVIQENNHPINGDDHISKKRLGSTIKMYQRTQLGKKVEINVLQDYRKIYDSLLKGELNEDRLPNGKIFRDKLPNSEVLSIGDGIKTVHRPPTTETAIKVALTALIEYMNNDDTPSIYKALVTHFFFENTHPFLDGNGRMGRYLLSSYIANKFDRFTGFSVATAIHNNVQQYYKVFKDADSAENRADLTFFIQKLLMILVSQQEKVIKILSQSREKLDKANEIISQWVNEHHHQLAATSDSLYCNVLYLLAQSKLFTNQLDLGIKDNDIIETLKKSNRHYPMTKTKAAIEELEALGAIEIVSKRPKQHVITIL
;
A
#
# COMPACT_ATOMS: atom_id res chain seq x y z
N MET A 1 -14.62 -3.84 14.47
CA MET A 1 -13.45 -3.29 15.22
C MET A 1 -12.59 -2.36 14.37
N ILE A 2 -11.94 -2.74 13.25
CA ILE A 2 -11.10 -1.80 12.47
C ILE A 2 -11.92 -0.64 11.88
N LYS A 3 -13.13 -0.91 11.38
CA LYS A 3 -14.06 0.12 10.90
C LYS A 3 -14.49 1.06 12.00
N ASP A 4 -14.75 0.56 13.20
CA ASP A 4 -15.22 1.38 14.33
C ASP A 4 -14.15 2.37 14.79
N ILE A 5 -12.88 1.93 14.82
CA ILE A 5 -11.77 2.81 15.15
C ILE A 5 -11.58 3.86 14.06
N SER A 6 -11.62 3.46 12.79
CA SER A 6 -11.40 4.38 11.67
C SER A 6 -12.48 5.48 11.56
N VAL A 7 -13.74 5.20 11.88
CA VAL A 7 -14.82 6.19 11.84
C VAL A 7 -14.61 7.33 12.82
N THR A 8 -13.91 7.08 13.93
CA THR A 8 -13.67 8.09 14.98
C THR A 8 -12.39 8.92 14.75
N LEU A 9 -11.58 8.59 13.74
CA LEU A 9 -10.34 9.29 13.45
C LEU A 9 -10.53 10.41 12.42
N PRO A 10 -9.75 11.50 12.54
CA PRO A 10 -9.70 12.52 11.50
C PRO A 10 -9.25 11.95 10.14
N GLN A 11 -9.82 12.47 9.04
CA GLN A 11 -9.51 11.98 7.71
C GLN A 11 -8.02 12.09 7.35
N VAL A 12 -7.32 13.13 7.84
CA VAL A 12 -5.88 13.31 7.61
C VAL A 12 -5.10 12.17 8.27
N ALA A 13 -5.43 11.81 9.52
CA ALA A 13 -4.82 10.69 10.24
C ALA A 13 -5.03 9.35 9.49
N ILE A 14 -6.27 9.11 9.01
CA ILE A 14 -6.59 7.92 8.21
C ILE A 14 -5.74 7.86 6.94
N ASN A 15 -5.66 8.98 6.21
CA ASN A 15 -4.90 9.05 4.95
C ASN A 15 -3.40 8.83 5.20
N GLN A 16 -2.84 9.42 6.26
CA GLN A 16 -1.43 9.22 6.61
C GLN A 16 -1.15 7.76 6.98
N PHE A 17 -2.03 7.15 7.77
CA PHE A 17 -1.88 5.75 8.13
C PHE A 17 -1.97 4.82 6.92
N LEU A 18 -2.93 5.04 6.01
CA LEU A 18 -3.06 4.28 4.77
C LEU A 18 -1.83 4.47 3.85
N ASN A 19 -1.28 5.68 3.75
CA ASN A 19 -0.05 5.94 3.00
C ASN A 19 1.16 5.20 3.61
N SER A 20 1.23 5.11 4.94
CA SER A 20 2.25 4.35 5.66
C SER A 20 2.15 2.84 5.40
N LEU A 21 0.93 2.29 5.40
CA LEU A 21 0.68 0.90 5.03
C LEU A 21 1.01 0.64 3.56
N LEU A 22 0.60 1.53 2.66
CA LEU A 22 0.91 1.46 1.24
C LEU A 22 2.42 1.46 0.97
N LEU A 23 3.16 2.33 1.64
CA LEU A 23 4.63 2.36 1.57
C LEU A 23 5.22 1.00 1.97
N SER A 24 4.75 0.45 3.08
CA SER A 24 5.21 -0.85 3.58
C SER A 24 4.83 -1.99 2.64
N GLU A 25 3.62 -1.98 2.09
CA GLU A 25 3.13 -2.97 1.13
C GLU A 25 4.01 -3.05 -0.12
N ILE A 26 4.34 -1.88 -0.70
CA ILE A 26 5.20 -1.79 -1.89
C ILE A 26 6.65 -2.15 -1.55
N PHE A 27 7.15 -1.70 -0.40
CA PHE A 27 8.50 -2.06 0.05
C PHE A 27 8.66 -3.57 0.20
N TYR A 28 7.76 -4.21 0.95
CA TYR A 28 7.88 -5.63 1.25
C TYR A 28 7.53 -6.53 0.05
N THR A 29 6.61 -6.13 -0.83
CA THR A 29 6.37 -6.92 -2.05
C THR A 29 7.59 -6.96 -2.97
N ASN A 30 8.38 -5.88 -3.02
CA ASN A 30 9.65 -5.84 -3.74
C ASN A 30 10.75 -6.61 -3.02
N ASP A 31 10.85 -6.48 -1.70
CA ASP A 31 11.87 -7.17 -0.90
C ASP A 31 11.72 -8.70 -0.96
N ILE A 32 10.49 -9.23 -0.95
CA ILE A 32 10.21 -10.67 -1.17
C ILE A 32 10.78 -11.17 -2.52
N GLU A 33 10.75 -10.34 -3.56
CA GLU A 33 11.27 -10.66 -4.89
C GLU A 33 12.76 -10.30 -5.08
N GLY A 34 13.43 -9.83 -4.02
CA GLY A 34 14.83 -9.38 -4.10
C GLY A 34 15.03 -8.09 -4.89
N VAL A 35 13.97 -7.34 -5.19
CA VAL A 35 14.03 -6.06 -5.88
C VAL A 35 14.39 -4.96 -4.89
N LYS A 36 15.60 -4.44 -5.00
CA LYS A 36 16.08 -3.38 -4.09
C LYS A 36 15.30 -2.08 -4.28
N THR A 37 14.66 -1.62 -3.22
CA THR A 37 13.95 -0.34 -3.14
C THR A 37 14.24 0.33 -1.80
N SER A 38 14.10 1.65 -1.74
CA SER A 38 14.17 2.38 -0.47
C SER A 38 12.82 2.97 -0.10
N ARG A 39 12.57 3.10 1.20
CA ARG A 39 11.35 3.75 1.71
C ARG A 39 11.25 5.21 1.28
N VAL A 40 12.38 5.90 1.19
CA VAL A 40 12.46 7.29 0.72
C VAL A 40 12.05 7.39 -0.75
N GLU A 41 12.55 6.48 -1.60
CA GLU A 41 12.14 6.41 -3.02
C GLU A 41 10.64 6.23 -3.16
N ILE A 42 10.06 5.24 -2.48
CA ILE A 42 8.62 4.96 -2.53
C ILE A 42 7.82 6.15 -2.01
N SER A 43 8.19 6.71 -0.86
CA SER A 43 7.48 7.85 -0.27
C SER A 43 7.51 9.09 -1.17
N THR A 44 8.64 9.38 -1.80
CA THR A 44 8.77 10.49 -2.76
C THR A 44 7.79 10.32 -3.92
N VAL A 45 7.70 9.11 -4.48
CA VAL A 45 6.79 8.82 -5.60
C VAL A 45 5.32 8.87 -5.18
N ILE A 46 4.99 8.38 -3.97
CA ILE A 46 3.63 8.52 -3.40
C ILE A 46 3.23 9.99 -3.36
N GLN A 47 4.11 10.87 -2.88
CA GLN A 47 3.85 12.30 -2.79
C GLN A 47 3.73 12.97 -4.17
N GLU A 48 4.56 12.57 -5.15
CA GLU A 48 4.47 13.10 -6.52
C GLU A 48 3.17 12.70 -7.21
N ASN A 49 2.73 11.46 -7.04
CA ASN A 49 1.47 10.98 -7.61
C ASN A 49 0.23 11.63 -6.98
N ASN A 50 0.33 12.10 -5.73
CA ASN A 50 -0.78 12.74 -5.00
C ASN A 50 -0.96 14.24 -5.35
N HIS A 51 -0.11 14.83 -6.20
CA HIS A 51 -0.21 16.24 -6.51
C HIS A 51 -1.45 16.56 -7.37
N PRO A 52 -2.37 17.42 -6.88
CA PRO A 52 -3.59 17.80 -7.60
C PRO A 52 -3.32 18.65 -8.86
N ILE A 53 -2.11 19.21 -9.01
CA ILE A 53 -1.73 20.08 -10.13
C ILE A 53 -1.78 19.37 -11.49
N ASN A 54 -1.69 18.05 -11.50
CA ASN A 54 -1.56 17.26 -12.74
C ASN A 54 -2.78 16.37 -13.04
N GLY A 55 -3.86 16.50 -12.28
CA GLY A 55 -5.06 15.67 -12.45
C GLY A 55 -4.92 14.23 -11.92
N ASP A 56 -6.04 13.50 -11.91
CA ASP A 56 -6.13 12.12 -11.38
C ASP A 56 -5.24 11.10 -12.12
N ASP A 57 -4.76 11.42 -13.31
CA ASP A 57 -3.99 10.52 -14.17
C ASP A 57 -2.48 10.77 -14.16
N HIS A 58 -1.99 11.70 -13.34
CA HIS A 58 -0.54 11.90 -13.23
C HIS A 58 0.16 10.66 -12.67
N ILE A 59 1.16 10.20 -13.38
CA ILE A 59 2.05 9.11 -12.98
C ILE A 59 3.47 9.64 -12.97
N SER A 60 4.17 9.52 -11.85
CA SER A 60 5.58 9.85 -11.77
C SER A 60 6.38 9.05 -12.81
N LYS A 61 7.30 9.72 -13.50
CA LYS A 61 8.22 9.07 -14.45
C LYS A 61 9.34 8.30 -13.76
N LYS A 62 9.43 8.39 -12.43
CA LYS A 62 10.39 7.62 -11.65
C LYS A 62 10.02 6.15 -11.63
N ARG A 63 11.01 5.31 -11.37
CA ARG A 63 10.79 3.88 -11.09
C ARG A 63 9.69 3.72 -10.04
N LEU A 64 8.90 2.68 -10.13
CA LEU A 64 7.73 2.41 -9.28
C LEU A 64 6.54 3.38 -9.45
N GLY A 65 6.63 4.41 -10.32
CA GLY A 65 5.55 5.39 -10.49
C GLY A 65 4.21 4.73 -10.85
N SER A 66 4.25 3.80 -11.78
CA SER A 66 3.06 3.05 -12.23
C SER A 66 2.54 2.09 -11.17
N THR A 67 3.43 1.32 -10.53
CA THR A 67 3.07 0.42 -9.41
C THR A 67 2.37 1.19 -8.30
N ILE A 68 2.98 2.29 -7.83
CA ILE A 68 2.41 3.12 -6.77
C ILE A 68 1.07 3.69 -7.18
N LYS A 69 0.92 4.18 -8.42
CA LYS A 69 -0.36 4.71 -8.91
C LYS A 69 -1.47 3.67 -8.92
N MET A 70 -1.17 2.43 -9.26
CA MET A 70 -2.16 1.34 -9.23
C MET A 70 -2.65 1.06 -7.82
N TYR A 71 -1.75 0.97 -6.84
CA TYR A 71 -2.11 0.83 -5.43
C TYR A 71 -2.90 2.04 -4.91
N GLN A 72 -2.54 3.27 -5.30
CA GLN A 72 -3.28 4.49 -4.94
C GLN A 72 -4.70 4.48 -5.53
N ARG A 73 -4.89 4.00 -6.76
CA ARG A 73 -6.23 3.80 -7.34
C ARG A 73 -7.06 2.82 -6.49
N THR A 74 -6.46 1.73 -6.03
CA THR A 74 -7.12 0.81 -5.09
C THR A 74 -7.44 1.51 -3.75
N GLN A 75 -6.55 2.35 -3.24
CA GLN A 75 -6.79 3.16 -2.03
C GLN A 75 -8.00 4.09 -2.19
N LEU A 76 -8.24 4.61 -3.39
CA LEU A 76 -9.41 5.42 -3.75
C LEU A 76 -10.67 4.59 -4.06
N GLY A 77 -10.64 3.27 -3.85
CA GLY A 77 -11.77 2.37 -4.07
C GLY A 77 -11.97 1.95 -5.52
N LYS A 78 -11.01 2.19 -6.42
CA LYS A 78 -11.08 1.67 -7.79
C LYS A 78 -10.86 0.16 -7.75
N LYS A 79 -11.84 -0.57 -8.27
CA LYS A 79 -11.79 -2.03 -8.32
C LYS A 79 -10.88 -2.51 -9.45
N VAL A 80 -10.21 -3.62 -9.20
CA VAL A 80 -9.50 -4.39 -10.22
C VAL A 80 -10.44 -5.49 -10.68
N GLU A 81 -10.85 -5.41 -11.94
CA GLU A 81 -11.76 -6.38 -12.55
C GLU A 81 -11.00 -7.22 -13.57
N ILE A 82 -11.21 -8.53 -13.52
CA ILE A 82 -10.62 -9.51 -14.44
C ILE A 82 -11.77 -10.35 -15.00
N ASN A 83 -12.14 -10.03 -16.23
CA ASN A 83 -13.24 -10.70 -16.93
C ASN A 83 -12.74 -11.53 -18.12
N VAL A 84 -11.60 -11.17 -18.68
CA VAL A 84 -10.97 -11.84 -19.82
C VAL A 84 -9.46 -11.95 -19.61
N LEU A 85 -8.81 -12.85 -20.34
CA LEU A 85 -7.35 -13.10 -20.22
C LEU A 85 -6.51 -11.84 -20.47
N GLN A 86 -6.96 -10.96 -21.35
CA GLN A 86 -6.29 -9.69 -21.66
C GLN A 86 -6.21 -8.75 -20.46
N ASP A 87 -7.12 -8.87 -19.50
CA ASP A 87 -7.12 -8.00 -18.32
C ASP A 87 -5.91 -8.32 -17.41
N TYR A 88 -5.51 -9.60 -17.30
CA TYR A 88 -4.24 -9.94 -16.63
C TYR A 88 -3.06 -9.25 -17.29
N ARG A 89 -2.99 -9.24 -18.63
CA ARG A 89 -1.90 -8.59 -19.35
C ARG A 89 -1.90 -7.07 -19.16
N LYS A 90 -3.06 -6.42 -19.23
CA LYS A 90 -3.19 -4.97 -18.98
C LYS A 90 -2.74 -4.58 -17.57
N ILE A 91 -3.15 -5.37 -16.57
CA ILE A 91 -2.75 -5.16 -15.17
C ILE A 91 -1.24 -5.32 -15.04
N TYR A 92 -0.67 -6.39 -15.59
CA TYR A 92 0.77 -6.65 -15.58
C TYR A 92 1.56 -5.51 -16.22
N ASP A 93 1.20 -5.13 -17.45
CA ASP A 93 1.88 -4.05 -18.17
C ASP A 93 1.77 -2.70 -17.44
N SER A 94 0.63 -2.44 -16.78
CA SER A 94 0.43 -1.23 -16.01
C SER A 94 1.19 -1.25 -14.68
N LEU A 95 1.22 -2.40 -13.99
CA LEU A 95 1.85 -2.56 -12.69
C LEU A 95 3.37 -2.44 -12.79
N LEU A 96 3.98 -3.08 -13.78
CA LEU A 96 5.43 -3.24 -13.90
C LEU A 96 6.04 -2.36 -14.99
N LYS A 97 5.31 -1.36 -15.46
CA LYS A 97 5.77 -0.45 -16.52
C LYS A 97 7.10 0.22 -16.16
N GLY A 98 8.12 -0.03 -16.98
CA GLY A 98 9.46 0.55 -16.79
C GLY A 98 10.29 -0.07 -15.66
N GLU A 99 9.85 -1.20 -15.10
CA GLU A 99 10.58 -1.90 -14.04
C GLU A 99 11.31 -3.16 -14.54
N LEU A 100 10.87 -3.72 -15.66
CA LEU A 100 11.42 -4.94 -16.22
C LEU A 100 12.23 -4.65 -17.49
N ASN A 101 13.29 -5.43 -17.68
CA ASN A 101 14.06 -5.44 -18.91
C ASN A 101 13.29 -6.15 -20.03
N GLU A 102 13.60 -5.85 -21.29
CA GLU A 102 12.90 -6.42 -22.45
C GLU A 102 12.95 -7.95 -22.51
N ASP A 103 14.05 -8.56 -22.08
CA ASP A 103 14.25 -10.02 -22.02
C ASP A 103 13.39 -10.72 -20.96
N ARG A 104 12.80 -9.95 -20.04
CA ARG A 104 11.89 -10.42 -19.00
C ARG A 104 10.42 -10.20 -19.33
N LEU A 105 10.13 -9.54 -20.43
CA LEU A 105 8.76 -9.35 -20.89
C LEU A 105 8.20 -10.65 -21.48
N PRO A 106 6.86 -10.84 -21.44
CA PRO A 106 6.22 -12.03 -22.00
C PRO A 106 6.54 -12.20 -23.47
N ASN A 107 7.00 -13.39 -23.84
CA ASN A 107 7.38 -13.77 -25.21
C ASN A 107 6.24 -14.37 -26.04
N GLY A 108 5.05 -14.56 -25.45
CA GLY A 108 3.81 -14.93 -26.14
C GLY A 108 2.92 -13.73 -26.46
N LYS A 109 1.71 -13.96 -26.96
CA LYS A 109 0.76 -12.88 -27.30
C LYS A 109 0.21 -12.14 -26.08
N ILE A 110 -0.11 -12.90 -25.03
CA ILE A 110 -0.65 -12.38 -23.75
C ILE A 110 0.30 -12.73 -22.61
N PHE A 111 0.71 -13.98 -22.53
CA PHE A 111 1.52 -14.56 -21.48
C PHE A 111 2.88 -15.02 -22.01
N ARG A 112 3.70 -15.60 -21.16
CA ARG A 112 4.89 -16.33 -21.64
C ARG A 112 4.49 -17.57 -22.43
N ASP A 113 5.35 -17.96 -23.34
CA ASP A 113 5.30 -19.23 -24.06
C ASP A 113 6.55 -20.06 -23.75
N LYS A 114 6.80 -21.08 -24.53
CA LYS A 114 7.98 -21.94 -24.38
C LYS A 114 9.25 -21.12 -24.25
N LEU A 115 10.07 -21.49 -23.29
CA LEU A 115 11.41 -20.89 -23.15
C LEU A 115 12.34 -21.37 -24.32
N PRO A 116 13.32 -20.55 -24.68
CA PRO A 116 14.36 -20.98 -25.63
C PRO A 116 15.01 -22.31 -25.21
N ASN A 117 15.47 -23.09 -26.16
CA ASN A 117 16.18 -24.38 -25.94
C ASN A 117 15.37 -25.43 -25.15
N SER A 118 14.04 -25.37 -25.17
CA SER A 118 13.17 -26.30 -24.41
C SER A 118 13.41 -26.30 -22.90
N GLU A 119 13.99 -25.24 -22.39
CA GLU A 119 14.10 -25.03 -20.94
C GLU A 119 12.70 -25.04 -20.30
N VAL A 120 12.59 -25.65 -19.12
CA VAL A 120 11.36 -25.68 -18.33
C VAL A 120 11.49 -24.69 -17.19
N LEU A 121 10.59 -23.73 -17.14
CA LEU A 121 10.52 -22.84 -15.99
C LEU A 121 10.25 -23.68 -14.74
N SER A 122 11.14 -23.58 -13.76
CA SER A 122 11.00 -24.23 -12.48
C SER A 122 11.07 -23.18 -11.36
N ILE A 123 10.13 -23.27 -10.44
CA ILE A 123 10.09 -22.43 -9.26
C ILE A 123 10.73 -23.23 -8.11
N GLY A 124 11.74 -22.67 -7.47
CA GLY A 124 12.45 -23.36 -6.39
C GLY A 124 13.53 -22.49 -5.75
N ASP A 125 14.25 -23.07 -4.81
CA ASP A 125 15.34 -22.42 -4.06
C ASP A 125 16.72 -22.49 -4.77
N GLY A 126 16.73 -22.84 -6.05
CA GLY A 126 17.96 -23.04 -6.85
C GLY A 126 18.61 -24.42 -6.67
N ILE A 127 18.22 -25.20 -5.67
CA ILE A 127 18.71 -26.55 -5.40
C ILE A 127 17.66 -27.61 -5.74
N LYS A 128 16.40 -27.33 -5.42
CA LYS A 128 15.27 -28.23 -5.70
C LYS A 128 14.16 -27.47 -6.42
N THR A 129 13.65 -28.07 -7.49
CA THR A 129 12.40 -27.63 -8.13
C THR A 129 11.24 -27.88 -7.14
N VAL A 130 10.53 -26.83 -6.79
CA VAL A 130 9.36 -26.90 -5.91
C VAL A 130 8.09 -27.06 -6.72
N HIS A 131 7.99 -26.36 -7.85
CA HIS A 131 6.82 -26.35 -8.74
C HIS A 131 7.25 -26.27 -10.21
N ARG A 132 6.46 -26.88 -11.08
CA ARG A 132 6.59 -26.78 -12.54
C ARG A 132 5.31 -26.21 -13.14
N PRO A 133 5.28 -24.92 -13.44
CA PRO A 133 4.09 -24.29 -14.01
C PRO A 133 3.85 -24.76 -15.47
N PRO A 134 2.65 -24.49 -16.03
CA PRO A 134 2.35 -24.75 -17.44
C PRO A 134 3.44 -24.19 -18.36
N THR A 135 3.87 -24.98 -19.37
CA THR A 135 5.05 -24.65 -20.21
C THR A 135 4.70 -23.85 -21.48
N THR A 136 3.42 -23.75 -21.83
CA THR A 136 2.97 -23.07 -23.06
C THR A 136 1.92 -22.03 -22.77
N GLU A 137 1.86 -20.98 -23.61
CA GLU A 137 0.83 -19.95 -23.51
C GLU A 137 -0.57 -20.56 -23.61
N THR A 138 -0.78 -21.60 -24.42
CA THR A 138 -2.07 -22.29 -24.53
C THR A 138 -2.49 -22.93 -23.21
N ALA A 139 -1.59 -23.63 -22.53
CA ALA A 139 -1.88 -24.25 -21.23
C ALA A 139 -2.14 -23.19 -20.15
N ILE A 140 -1.38 -22.08 -20.15
CA ILE A 140 -1.61 -20.93 -19.27
C ILE A 140 -3.00 -20.32 -19.50
N LYS A 141 -3.40 -20.14 -20.77
CA LYS A 141 -4.74 -19.62 -21.10
C LYS A 141 -5.86 -20.52 -20.59
N VAL A 142 -5.74 -21.84 -20.71
CA VAL A 142 -6.71 -22.80 -20.17
C VAL A 142 -6.83 -22.65 -18.65
N ALA A 143 -5.69 -22.65 -17.93
CA ALA A 143 -5.69 -22.52 -16.48
C ALA A 143 -6.29 -21.18 -16.00
N LEU A 144 -5.91 -20.06 -16.62
CA LEU A 144 -6.42 -18.75 -16.24
C LEU A 144 -7.86 -18.49 -16.67
N THR A 145 -8.36 -19.14 -17.74
CA THR A 145 -9.79 -19.07 -18.09
C THR A 145 -10.62 -19.74 -16.99
N ALA A 146 -10.26 -20.93 -16.56
CA ALA A 146 -10.93 -21.61 -15.46
C ALA A 146 -10.85 -20.78 -14.15
N LEU A 147 -9.71 -20.10 -13.91
CA LEU A 147 -9.56 -19.23 -12.75
C LEU A 147 -10.48 -18.00 -12.83
N ILE A 148 -10.66 -17.38 -13.99
CA ILE A 148 -11.62 -16.28 -14.21
C ILE A 148 -13.06 -16.75 -13.91
N GLU A 149 -13.45 -17.91 -14.40
CA GLU A 149 -14.77 -18.48 -14.12
C GLU A 149 -14.98 -18.68 -12.61
N TYR A 150 -13.99 -19.24 -11.92
CA TYR A 150 -14.05 -19.40 -10.46
C TYR A 150 -14.12 -18.05 -9.72
N MET A 151 -13.32 -17.07 -10.13
CA MET A 151 -13.30 -15.74 -9.51
C MET A 151 -14.63 -15.02 -9.62
N ASN A 152 -15.34 -15.19 -10.74
CA ASN A 152 -16.60 -14.51 -11.05
C ASN A 152 -17.82 -15.30 -10.60
N ASN A 153 -17.66 -16.51 -10.04
CA ASN A 153 -18.72 -17.28 -9.41
C ASN A 153 -18.92 -16.81 -7.94
N ASP A 154 -20.17 -16.53 -7.55
CA ASP A 154 -20.50 -15.99 -6.22
C ASP A 154 -20.80 -17.06 -5.15
N ASP A 155 -20.74 -18.35 -5.47
CA ASP A 155 -21.03 -19.45 -4.54
C ASP A 155 -19.98 -19.64 -3.44
N THR A 156 -18.77 -19.11 -3.66
CA THR A 156 -17.65 -19.24 -2.71
C THR A 156 -17.48 -17.97 -1.87
N PRO A 157 -17.34 -18.08 -0.53
CA PRO A 157 -17.05 -16.93 0.32
C PRO A 157 -15.82 -16.14 -0.15
N SER A 158 -15.93 -14.81 -0.16
CA SER A 158 -14.93 -13.91 -0.78
C SER A 158 -13.50 -14.14 -0.27
N ILE A 159 -13.31 -14.49 1.00
CA ILE A 159 -11.96 -14.70 1.53
C ILE A 159 -11.34 -15.98 0.99
N TYR A 160 -12.09 -17.08 0.88
CA TYR A 160 -11.59 -18.32 0.28
C TYR A 160 -11.30 -18.12 -1.20
N LYS A 161 -12.19 -17.41 -1.91
CA LYS A 161 -11.99 -17.02 -3.30
C LYS A 161 -10.67 -16.27 -3.50
N ALA A 162 -10.37 -15.29 -2.65
CA ALA A 162 -9.13 -14.54 -2.69
C ALA A 162 -7.89 -15.44 -2.57
N LEU A 163 -7.87 -16.34 -1.58
CA LEU A 163 -6.72 -17.18 -1.29
C LEU A 163 -6.51 -18.30 -2.31
N VAL A 164 -7.60 -18.92 -2.77
CA VAL A 164 -7.56 -19.92 -3.85
C VAL A 164 -7.08 -19.27 -5.15
N THR A 165 -7.60 -18.10 -5.49
CA THR A 165 -7.17 -17.35 -6.68
C THR A 165 -5.69 -17.01 -6.61
N HIS A 166 -5.21 -16.57 -5.46
CA HIS A 166 -3.79 -16.27 -5.24
C HIS A 166 -2.92 -17.52 -5.45
N PHE A 167 -3.31 -18.67 -4.89
CA PHE A 167 -2.60 -19.92 -5.09
C PHE A 167 -2.51 -20.31 -6.55
N PHE A 168 -3.63 -20.36 -7.26
CA PHE A 168 -3.63 -20.78 -8.66
C PHE A 168 -2.95 -19.80 -9.59
N PHE A 169 -3.01 -18.50 -9.33
CA PHE A 169 -2.27 -17.51 -10.11
C PHE A 169 -0.76 -17.70 -9.97
N GLU A 170 -0.25 -17.86 -8.73
CA GLU A 170 1.16 -18.09 -8.47
C GLU A 170 1.64 -19.42 -9.07
N ASN A 171 0.86 -20.49 -8.97
CA ASN A 171 1.19 -21.79 -9.57
C ASN A 171 1.13 -21.77 -11.10
N THR A 172 0.23 -21.02 -11.72
CA THR A 172 0.19 -20.85 -13.18
C THR A 172 1.40 -20.09 -13.69
N HIS A 173 1.88 -19.13 -12.91
CA HIS A 173 3.08 -18.34 -13.20
C HIS A 173 3.12 -17.79 -14.63
N PRO A 174 2.13 -16.96 -15.03
CA PRO A 174 1.86 -16.65 -16.43
C PRO A 174 2.89 -15.77 -17.13
N PHE A 175 3.81 -15.15 -16.42
CA PHE A 175 4.82 -14.23 -16.93
C PHE A 175 6.24 -14.76 -16.69
N LEU A 176 7.24 -14.18 -17.36
CA LEU A 176 8.66 -14.55 -17.16
C LEU A 176 9.22 -13.99 -15.85
N ASP A 177 8.73 -12.82 -15.44
CA ASP A 177 9.09 -12.15 -14.18
C ASP A 177 7.88 -11.36 -13.66
N GLY A 178 7.90 -10.98 -12.38
CA GLY A 178 6.89 -10.13 -11.77
C GLY A 178 5.59 -10.82 -11.34
N ASN A 179 5.50 -12.17 -11.42
CA ASN A 179 4.32 -12.91 -11.01
C ASN A 179 4.01 -12.68 -9.52
N GLY A 180 4.97 -12.86 -8.63
CA GLY A 180 4.76 -12.66 -7.20
C GLY A 180 4.31 -11.25 -6.84
N ARG A 181 4.89 -10.21 -7.47
CA ARG A 181 4.44 -8.82 -7.27
C ARG A 181 3.01 -8.62 -7.74
N MET A 182 2.66 -9.16 -8.91
CA MET A 182 1.29 -9.09 -9.45
C MET A 182 0.31 -9.89 -8.60
N GLY A 183 0.63 -11.13 -8.22
CA GLY A 183 -0.25 -11.97 -7.41
C GLY A 183 -0.55 -11.35 -6.04
N ARG A 184 0.46 -10.75 -5.38
CA ARG A 184 0.25 -10.01 -4.13
C ARG A 184 -0.55 -8.72 -4.34
N TYR A 185 -0.32 -7.98 -5.44
CA TYR A 185 -1.15 -6.82 -5.79
C TYR A 185 -2.62 -7.21 -5.99
N LEU A 186 -2.91 -8.31 -6.71
CA LEU A 186 -4.27 -8.79 -6.93
C LEU A 186 -4.94 -9.18 -5.60
N LEU A 187 -4.23 -9.92 -4.74
CA LEU A 187 -4.72 -10.30 -3.41
C LEU A 187 -4.98 -9.07 -2.53
N SER A 188 -4.02 -8.15 -2.45
CA SER A 188 -4.11 -6.90 -1.70
C SER A 188 -5.30 -6.06 -2.16
N SER A 189 -5.42 -5.85 -3.47
CA SER A 189 -6.51 -5.06 -4.06
C SER A 189 -7.89 -5.70 -3.83
N TYR A 190 -8.00 -7.01 -3.94
CA TYR A 190 -9.25 -7.72 -3.68
C TYR A 190 -9.67 -7.59 -2.21
N ILE A 191 -8.76 -7.84 -1.26
CA ILE A 191 -9.02 -7.69 0.17
C ILE A 191 -9.38 -6.23 0.50
N ALA A 192 -8.65 -5.25 -0.04
CA ALA A 192 -8.92 -3.83 0.19
C ALA A 192 -10.34 -3.43 -0.24
N ASN A 193 -10.82 -3.95 -1.37
CA ASN A 193 -12.13 -3.62 -1.91
C ASN A 193 -13.29 -4.42 -1.28
N LYS A 194 -13.07 -5.67 -0.90
CA LYS A 194 -14.11 -6.54 -0.36
C LYS A 194 -14.29 -6.45 1.16
N PHE A 195 -13.20 -6.15 1.87
CA PHE A 195 -13.20 -6.10 3.34
C PHE A 195 -12.83 -4.72 3.85
N ASP A 196 -11.55 -4.38 3.88
CA ASP A 196 -11.07 -3.07 4.29
C ASP A 196 -9.66 -2.77 3.76
N ARG A 197 -9.36 -1.49 3.57
CA ARG A 197 -8.09 -1.01 3.01
C ARG A 197 -6.89 -1.24 3.93
N PHE A 198 -7.09 -1.26 5.24
CA PHE A 198 -6.00 -1.45 6.21
C PHE A 198 -5.47 -2.88 6.14
N THR A 199 -6.37 -3.87 6.08
CA THR A 199 -6.01 -5.27 5.87
C THR A 199 -5.41 -5.49 4.48
N GLY A 200 -6.03 -4.91 3.44
CA GLY A 200 -5.55 -5.05 2.06
C GLY A 200 -4.11 -4.53 1.89
N PHE A 201 -3.78 -3.35 2.40
CA PHE A 201 -2.42 -2.78 2.32
C PHE A 201 -1.46 -3.30 3.40
N SER A 202 -1.75 -4.48 3.93
CA SER A 202 -0.88 -5.18 4.88
C SER A 202 -0.55 -6.61 4.44
N VAL A 203 -0.98 -7.01 3.25
CA VAL A 203 -0.81 -8.38 2.71
C VAL A 203 0.67 -8.72 2.52
N ALA A 204 1.42 -7.88 1.79
CA ALA A 204 2.84 -8.12 1.56
C ALA A 204 3.64 -8.03 2.88
N THR A 205 3.25 -7.14 3.80
CA THR A 205 3.84 -7.07 5.14
C THR A 205 3.60 -8.37 5.91
N ALA A 206 2.39 -8.93 5.86
CA ALA A 206 2.04 -10.20 6.51
C ALA A 206 2.86 -11.36 5.96
N ILE A 207 2.96 -11.46 4.63
CA ILE A 207 3.72 -12.49 3.92
C ILE A 207 5.22 -12.36 4.22
N HIS A 208 5.79 -11.16 4.12
CA HIS A 208 7.21 -10.91 4.39
C HIS A 208 7.62 -11.34 5.80
N ASN A 209 6.82 -10.98 6.80
CA ASN A 209 7.07 -11.36 8.19
C ASN A 209 6.96 -12.88 8.45
N ASN A 210 6.40 -13.63 7.51
CA ASN A 210 6.18 -15.08 7.58
C ASN A 210 6.66 -15.78 6.29
N VAL A 211 7.65 -15.25 5.59
CA VAL A 211 8.01 -15.65 4.23
C VAL A 211 8.36 -17.13 4.11
N GLN A 212 9.09 -17.68 5.07
CA GLN A 212 9.42 -19.12 5.08
C GLN A 212 8.17 -20.01 5.21
N GLN A 213 7.23 -19.62 6.08
CA GLN A 213 5.97 -20.34 6.24
C GLN A 213 5.11 -20.20 4.99
N TYR A 214 5.07 -19.02 4.37
CA TYR A 214 4.37 -18.77 3.12
C TYR A 214 4.86 -19.69 2.00
N TYR A 215 6.15 -19.77 1.74
CA TYR A 215 6.69 -20.67 0.72
C TYR A 215 6.49 -22.16 1.08
N LYS A 216 6.57 -22.50 2.37
CA LYS A 216 6.33 -23.86 2.82
C LYS A 216 4.91 -24.33 2.51
N VAL A 217 3.88 -23.51 2.78
CA VAL A 217 2.49 -23.90 2.52
C VAL A 217 2.16 -23.99 1.04
N PHE A 218 2.81 -23.20 0.18
CA PHE A 218 2.73 -23.38 -1.28
C PHE A 218 3.30 -24.73 -1.70
N LYS A 219 4.49 -25.07 -1.23
CA LYS A 219 5.15 -26.34 -1.53
C LYS A 219 4.32 -27.54 -1.04
N ASP A 220 3.78 -27.46 0.18
CA ASP A 220 2.97 -28.52 0.76
C ASP A 220 1.67 -28.70 -0.04
N ALA A 221 1.02 -27.62 -0.44
CA ALA A 221 -0.22 -27.64 -1.23
C ALA A 221 -0.03 -28.16 -2.66
N ASP A 222 1.13 -27.87 -3.28
CA ASP A 222 1.47 -28.32 -4.65
C ASP A 222 2.01 -29.76 -4.71
N SER A 223 2.25 -30.39 -3.58
CA SER A 223 2.73 -31.77 -3.51
C SER A 223 1.69 -32.74 -4.06
N ALA A 224 2.12 -33.71 -4.87
CA ALA A 224 1.26 -34.76 -5.41
C ALA A 224 0.54 -35.58 -4.32
N GLU A 225 1.17 -35.73 -3.17
CA GLU A 225 0.62 -36.44 -2.00
C GLU A 225 -0.56 -35.69 -1.40
N ASN A 226 -0.59 -34.36 -1.52
CA ASN A 226 -1.65 -33.49 -1.02
C ASN A 226 -2.94 -33.55 -1.84
N ARG A 227 -2.90 -34.13 -3.07
CA ARG A 227 -4.06 -34.30 -3.96
C ARG A 227 -4.87 -33.03 -4.22
N ALA A 228 -4.19 -31.89 -4.34
CA ALA A 228 -4.77 -30.56 -4.54
C ALA A 228 -5.72 -30.08 -3.43
N ASP A 229 -5.59 -30.58 -2.20
CA ASP A 229 -6.32 -30.06 -1.03
C ASP A 229 -5.71 -28.72 -0.58
N LEU A 230 -6.46 -27.63 -0.67
CA LEU A 230 -6.03 -26.30 -0.26
C LEU A 230 -6.44 -25.93 1.18
N THR A 231 -7.06 -26.83 1.93
CA THR A 231 -7.58 -26.52 3.28
C THR A 231 -6.48 -25.99 4.19
N PHE A 232 -5.33 -26.69 4.23
CA PHE A 232 -4.21 -26.28 5.07
C PHE A 232 -3.53 -24.98 4.58
N PHE A 233 -3.40 -24.80 3.27
CA PHE A 233 -2.90 -23.57 2.66
C PHE A 233 -3.77 -22.37 3.06
N ILE A 234 -5.09 -22.48 2.87
CA ILE A 234 -6.06 -21.43 3.22
C ILE A 234 -6.00 -21.12 4.71
N GLN A 235 -6.02 -22.14 5.57
CA GLN A 235 -5.94 -21.96 7.02
C GLN A 235 -4.70 -21.17 7.44
N LYS A 236 -3.54 -21.56 6.93
CA LYS A 236 -2.26 -20.92 7.30
C LYS A 236 -2.17 -19.49 6.79
N LEU A 237 -2.60 -19.24 5.57
CA LEU A 237 -2.57 -17.90 5.00
C LEU A 237 -3.57 -16.97 5.72
N LEU A 238 -4.74 -17.47 6.09
CA LEU A 238 -5.68 -16.75 6.95
C LEU A 238 -5.06 -16.39 8.31
N MET A 239 -4.37 -17.31 8.96
CA MET A 239 -3.70 -17.04 10.25
C MET A 239 -2.64 -15.92 10.11
N ILE A 240 -1.86 -15.95 9.04
CA ILE A 240 -0.87 -14.90 8.72
C ILE A 240 -1.56 -13.53 8.54
N LEU A 241 -2.65 -13.46 7.78
CA LEU A 241 -3.39 -12.23 7.54
C LEU A 241 -4.07 -11.70 8.81
N VAL A 242 -4.71 -12.58 9.60
CA VAL A 242 -5.37 -12.20 10.86
C VAL A 242 -4.36 -11.66 11.87
N SER A 243 -3.22 -12.35 12.04
CA SER A 243 -2.16 -11.85 12.94
C SER A 243 -1.65 -10.45 12.54
N GLN A 244 -1.54 -10.19 11.24
CA GLN A 244 -1.15 -8.86 10.76
C GLN A 244 -2.27 -7.82 10.98
N GLN A 245 -3.52 -8.19 10.76
CA GLN A 245 -4.66 -7.32 11.03
C GLN A 245 -4.74 -6.91 12.51
N GLU A 246 -4.48 -7.84 13.43
CA GLU A 246 -4.42 -7.55 14.88
C GLU A 246 -3.32 -6.52 15.22
N LYS A 247 -2.13 -6.64 14.58
CA LYS A 247 -1.05 -5.66 14.73
C LYS A 247 -1.47 -4.28 14.22
N VAL A 248 -2.12 -4.22 13.07
CA VAL A 248 -2.62 -2.96 12.50
C VAL A 248 -3.65 -2.30 13.42
N ILE A 249 -4.59 -3.07 13.97
CA ILE A 249 -5.58 -2.59 14.93
C ILE A 249 -4.89 -2.02 16.18
N LYS A 250 -3.91 -2.74 16.71
CA LYS A 250 -3.15 -2.29 17.90
C LYS A 250 -2.44 -0.97 17.64
N ILE A 251 -1.73 -0.85 16.50
CA ILE A 251 -1.02 0.39 16.14
C ILE A 251 -2.02 1.53 16.00
N LEU A 252 -3.13 1.31 15.29
CA LEU A 252 -4.15 2.33 15.06
C LEU A 252 -4.77 2.82 16.38
N SER A 253 -5.08 1.90 17.31
CA SER A 253 -5.59 2.23 18.64
C SER A 253 -4.58 3.05 19.45
N GLN A 254 -3.32 2.65 19.45
CA GLN A 254 -2.25 3.37 20.17
C GLN A 254 -2.02 4.77 19.58
N SER A 255 -2.05 4.90 18.25
CA SER A 255 -1.91 6.20 17.59
C SER A 255 -3.07 7.13 17.92
N ARG A 256 -4.29 6.60 18.07
CA ARG A 256 -5.46 7.35 18.51
C ARG A 256 -5.27 7.90 19.93
N GLU A 257 -4.90 7.03 20.88
CA GLU A 257 -4.65 7.46 22.27
C GLU A 257 -3.56 8.54 22.36
N LYS A 258 -2.50 8.40 21.53
CA LYS A 258 -1.45 9.43 21.45
C LYS A 258 -1.97 10.74 20.87
N LEU A 259 -2.88 10.69 19.89
CA LEU A 259 -3.47 11.88 19.27
C LEU A 259 -4.35 12.65 20.26
N ASP A 260 -5.11 11.93 21.09
CA ASP A 260 -5.93 12.56 22.15
C ASP A 260 -5.03 13.32 23.14
N LYS A 261 -3.94 12.72 23.61
CA LYS A 261 -2.94 13.37 24.46
C LYS A 261 -2.21 14.53 23.77
N ALA A 262 -1.89 14.37 22.48
CA ALA A 262 -1.25 15.43 21.71
C ALA A 262 -2.12 16.69 21.64
N ASN A 263 -3.44 16.55 21.57
CA ASN A 263 -4.35 17.68 21.57
C ASN A 263 -4.30 18.47 22.88
N GLU A 264 -4.15 17.81 24.02
CA GLU A 264 -3.95 18.46 25.34
C GLU A 264 -2.61 19.20 25.36
N ILE A 265 -1.51 18.58 24.95
CA ILE A 265 -0.17 19.18 24.89
C ILE A 265 -0.16 20.41 23.98
N ILE A 266 -0.77 20.31 22.79
CA ILE A 266 -0.87 21.41 21.83
C ILE A 266 -1.63 22.60 22.44
N SER A 267 -2.78 22.32 23.08
CA SER A 267 -3.60 23.36 23.72
C SER A 267 -2.86 24.08 24.85
N GLN A 268 -2.14 23.31 25.68
CA GLN A 268 -1.32 23.86 26.73
C GLN A 268 -0.19 24.72 26.17
N TRP A 269 0.57 24.22 25.18
CA TRP A 269 1.67 24.94 24.56
C TRP A 269 1.22 26.27 23.94
N VAL A 270 0.10 26.28 23.21
CA VAL A 270 -0.46 27.50 22.61
C VAL A 270 -0.86 28.52 23.69
N ASN A 271 -1.47 28.07 24.79
CA ASN A 271 -1.83 28.95 25.92
C ASN A 271 -0.59 29.57 26.60
N GLU A 272 0.46 28.79 26.82
CA GLU A 272 1.72 29.27 27.42
C GLU A 272 2.43 30.31 26.56
N HIS A 273 2.32 30.19 25.22
CA HIS A 273 2.96 31.08 24.25
C HIS A 273 2.02 32.17 23.69
N HIS A 274 0.80 32.27 24.19
CA HIS A 274 -0.23 33.20 23.70
C HIS A 274 0.28 34.65 23.49
N HIS A 275 1.11 35.16 24.42
CA HIS A 275 1.66 36.50 24.35
C HIS A 275 2.73 36.71 23.24
N GLN A 276 3.24 35.63 22.68
CA GLN A 276 4.27 35.65 21.61
C GLN A 276 3.66 35.40 20.22
N LEU A 277 2.40 34.97 20.19
CA LEU A 277 1.64 34.65 18.98
C LEU A 277 0.85 35.90 18.54
N ALA A 278 1.28 36.54 17.43
CA ALA A 278 0.75 37.84 17.00
C ALA A 278 -0.59 37.75 16.25
N ALA A 279 -0.89 36.62 15.67
CA ALA A 279 -1.77 36.63 14.49
C ALA A 279 -3.14 36.20 14.75
N THR A 280 -3.92 36.11 15.60
CA THR A 280 -5.31 35.99 15.13
C THR A 280 -6.27 35.07 15.85
N SER A 281 -5.90 33.93 16.23
CA SER A 281 -6.68 33.09 17.17
C SER A 281 -5.89 31.83 17.51
N ASP A 282 -5.79 31.52 18.78
CA ASP A 282 -5.17 30.31 19.30
C ASP A 282 -5.66 29.05 18.58
N SER A 283 -6.91 29.07 18.10
CA SER A 283 -7.48 27.95 17.35
C SER A 283 -6.80 27.69 15.99
N LEU A 284 -6.20 28.70 15.33
CA LEU A 284 -5.45 28.48 14.08
C LEU A 284 -4.14 27.73 14.35
N TYR A 285 -3.40 28.16 15.38
CA TYR A 285 -2.17 27.50 15.79
C TYR A 285 -2.42 26.06 16.24
N CYS A 286 -3.45 25.85 17.07
CA CYS A 286 -3.88 24.51 17.47
C CYS A 286 -4.19 23.63 16.25
N ASN A 287 -4.88 24.14 15.24
CA ASN A 287 -5.22 23.35 14.06
C ASN A 287 -4.00 23.04 13.17
N VAL A 288 -3.05 23.97 13.01
CA VAL A 288 -1.78 23.70 12.29
C VAL A 288 -1.01 22.59 13.00
N LEU A 289 -0.80 22.74 14.30
CA LEU A 289 -0.09 21.76 15.12
C LEU A 289 -0.79 20.41 15.15
N TYR A 290 -2.12 20.39 15.23
CA TYR A 290 -2.91 19.15 15.22
C TYR A 290 -2.85 18.40 13.89
N LEU A 291 -2.79 19.11 12.76
CA LEU A 291 -2.56 18.48 11.45
C LEU A 291 -1.18 17.82 11.39
N LEU A 292 -0.15 18.50 11.88
CA LEU A 292 1.21 17.94 11.93
C LEU A 292 1.32 16.78 12.92
N ALA A 293 0.61 16.84 14.06
CA ALA A 293 0.52 15.73 15.01
C ALA A 293 -0.10 14.47 14.38
N GLN A 294 -1.17 14.64 13.58
CA GLN A 294 -1.77 13.53 12.84
C GLN A 294 -0.75 12.89 11.87
N SER A 295 0.05 13.70 11.17
CA SER A 295 1.12 13.16 10.31
C SER A 295 2.11 12.34 11.13
N LYS A 296 2.69 12.92 12.17
CA LYS A 296 3.72 12.27 12.99
C LYS A 296 3.24 10.97 13.65
N LEU A 297 2.03 10.98 14.22
CA LEU A 297 1.54 9.87 15.03
C LEU A 297 0.95 8.71 14.21
N PHE A 298 0.58 8.95 12.95
CA PHE A 298 0.02 7.93 12.07
C PHE A 298 0.98 7.48 10.96
N THR A 299 2.24 7.86 11.06
CA THR A 299 3.32 7.41 10.16
C THR A 299 4.18 6.38 10.88
N ASN A 300 4.24 5.15 10.37
CA ASN A 300 4.94 4.05 11.07
C ASN A 300 6.47 4.10 10.97
N GLN A 301 7.08 4.82 10.01
CA GLN A 301 8.50 4.62 9.71
C GLN A 301 9.26 5.84 9.19
N LEU A 302 8.60 6.80 8.58
CA LEU A 302 9.26 7.96 8.00
C LEU A 302 8.31 9.16 8.05
N ASP A 303 8.52 10.05 9.01
CA ASP A 303 7.77 11.32 9.05
C ASP A 303 8.44 12.31 8.09
N LEU A 304 7.83 12.49 6.94
CA LEU A 304 8.25 13.49 5.96
C LEU A 304 7.58 14.85 6.19
N GLY A 305 6.78 14.96 7.23
CA GLY A 305 6.00 16.15 7.50
C GLY A 305 4.88 16.40 6.50
N ILE A 306 4.28 17.58 6.61
CA ILE A 306 3.24 18.06 5.69
C ILE A 306 3.77 19.29 4.94
N LYS A 307 3.46 19.39 3.65
CA LYS A 307 3.78 20.58 2.84
C LYS A 307 2.95 21.77 3.31
N ASP A 308 3.55 22.94 3.38
CA ASP A 308 2.85 24.18 3.77
C ASP A 308 1.59 24.42 2.95
N ASN A 309 1.65 24.19 1.63
CA ASN A 309 0.49 24.32 0.76
C ASN A 309 -0.64 23.33 1.13
N ASP A 310 -0.31 22.12 1.52
CA ASP A 310 -1.32 21.11 1.90
C ASP A 310 -1.97 21.47 3.24
N ILE A 311 -1.20 22.03 4.18
CA ILE A 311 -1.73 22.59 5.44
C ILE A 311 -2.69 23.74 5.12
N ILE A 312 -2.28 24.69 4.30
CA ILE A 312 -3.05 25.87 3.90
C ILE A 312 -4.36 25.45 3.20
N GLU A 313 -4.29 24.54 2.24
CA GLU A 313 -5.48 24.06 1.54
C GLU A 313 -6.45 23.31 2.45
N THR A 314 -5.93 22.48 3.36
CA THR A 314 -6.75 21.74 4.32
C THR A 314 -7.49 22.69 5.24
N LEU A 315 -6.80 23.67 5.80
CA LEU A 315 -7.41 24.64 6.71
C LEU A 315 -8.35 25.62 6.00
N LYS A 316 -8.07 25.97 4.74
CA LYS A 316 -9.00 26.74 3.91
C LYS A 316 -10.32 26.00 3.66
N LYS A 317 -10.28 24.68 3.50
CA LYS A 317 -11.47 23.82 3.29
C LYS A 317 -12.16 23.41 4.61
N SER A 318 -11.57 23.71 5.76
CA SER A 318 -12.17 23.41 7.06
C SER A 318 -13.44 24.25 7.33
N ASN A 319 -14.25 23.84 8.28
CA ASN A 319 -15.48 24.55 8.66
C ASN A 319 -15.25 26.01 9.09
N ARG A 320 -14.05 26.36 9.55
CA ARG A 320 -13.68 27.71 9.97
C ARG A 320 -13.10 28.58 8.86
N HIS A 321 -12.81 28.01 7.68
CA HIS A 321 -12.30 28.72 6.50
C HIS A 321 -11.16 29.69 6.80
N TYR A 322 -10.00 29.19 7.24
CA TYR A 322 -8.85 30.04 7.54
C TYR A 322 -8.24 30.62 6.26
N PRO A 323 -8.03 31.98 6.20
CA PRO A 323 -7.38 32.61 5.06
C PRO A 323 -5.95 32.12 4.85
N MET A 324 -5.52 31.97 3.59
CA MET A 324 -4.18 31.51 3.23
C MET A 324 -3.06 32.36 3.87
N THR A 325 -3.21 33.70 3.83
CA THR A 325 -2.22 34.63 4.41
C THR A 325 -2.04 34.42 5.91
N LYS A 326 -3.15 34.22 6.63
CA LYS A 326 -3.12 33.99 8.10
C LYS A 326 -2.51 32.64 8.44
N THR A 327 -2.85 31.59 7.67
CA THR A 327 -2.27 30.25 7.88
C THR A 327 -0.77 30.25 7.61
N LYS A 328 -0.32 30.97 6.57
CA LYS A 328 1.10 31.11 6.28
C LYS A 328 1.85 31.83 7.39
N ALA A 329 1.32 32.94 7.89
CA ALA A 329 1.89 33.65 9.02
C ALA A 329 1.97 32.77 10.28
N ALA A 330 0.91 32.00 10.59
CA ALA A 330 0.91 31.09 11.72
C ALA A 330 1.99 29.99 11.61
N ILE A 331 2.23 29.45 10.42
CA ILE A 331 3.30 28.48 10.17
C ILE A 331 4.67 29.12 10.44
N GLU A 332 4.91 30.34 9.95
CA GLU A 332 6.16 31.08 10.13
C GLU A 332 6.41 31.40 11.62
N GLU A 333 5.37 31.79 12.36
CA GLU A 333 5.46 32.04 13.81
C GLU A 333 5.73 30.77 14.62
N LEU A 334 5.05 29.65 14.31
CA LEU A 334 5.29 28.35 14.96
C LEU A 334 6.70 27.83 14.70
N GLU A 335 7.22 28.06 13.49
CA GLU A 335 8.62 27.73 13.15
C GLU A 335 9.60 28.60 13.96
N ALA A 336 9.37 29.91 14.05
CA ALA A 336 10.20 30.83 14.80
C ALA A 336 10.25 30.51 16.31
N LEU A 337 9.14 30.01 16.87
CA LEU A 337 9.04 29.58 18.27
C LEU A 337 9.54 28.14 18.50
N GLY A 338 9.95 27.44 17.45
CA GLY A 338 10.47 26.08 17.55
C GLY A 338 9.42 24.99 17.81
N ALA A 339 8.13 25.30 17.65
CA ALA A 339 7.05 24.30 17.78
C ALA A 339 6.99 23.35 16.59
N ILE A 340 7.52 23.78 15.45
CA ILE A 340 7.66 23.00 14.22
C ILE A 340 9.03 23.23 13.62
N GLU A 341 9.52 22.26 12.85
CA GLU A 341 10.80 22.36 12.14
C GLU A 341 10.68 21.98 10.67
N ILE A 342 11.56 22.54 9.83
CA ILE A 342 11.62 22.24 8.41
C ILE A 342 12.34 20.91 8.19
N VAL A 343 11.67 19.96 7.53
CA VAL A 343 12.27 18.68 7.06
C VAL A 343 12.59 18.70 5.57
N SER A 344 11.99 19.60 4.80
CA SER A 344 12.28 19.83 3.38
C SER A 344 12.09 21.29 3.01
N LYS A 345 13.03 21.83 2.19
CA LYS A 345 12.96 23.24 1.73
C LYS A 345 12.23 23.40 0.41
N ARG A 346 12.17 22.37 -0.43
CA ARG A 346 11.54 22.41 -1.77
C ARG A 346 10.88 21.07 -2.11
N PRO A 347 9.55 20.97 -1.99
CA PRO A 347 8.64 21.93 -1.35
C PRO A 347 8.90 22.07 0.14
N LYS A 348 8.56 23.24 0.73
CA LYS A 348 8.71 23.46 2.16
C LYS A 348 7.74 22.55 2.92
N GLN A 349 8.27 21.77 3.86
CA GLN A 349 7.53 20.78 4.68
C GLN A 349 7.96 20.91 6.12
N HIS A 350 6.99 20.77 7.02
CA HIS A 350 7.20 20.85 8.45
C HIS A 350 6.78 19.57 9.19
N VAL A 351 7.45 19.32 10.29
CA VAL A 351 7.05 18.34 11.33
C VAL A 351 6.86 19.06 12.64
N ILE A 352 6.05 18.50 13.53
CA ILE A 352 5.84 19.00 14.88
C ILE A 352 6.98 18.52 15.80
N THR A 353 7.47 19.40 16.67
CA THR A 353 8.60 19.15 17.60
C THR A 353 8.18 18.97 19.05
N ILE A 354 7.08 19.57 19.46
CA ILE A 354 6.60 19.62 20.85
C ILE A 354 5.94 18.34 21.37
N LEU A 355 5.88 17.26 20.56
CA LEU A 355 5.30 15.95 20.91
C LEU A 355 6.39 14.89 21.15
#